data_a136f239fdd7672e13b497cf559a5a3b
#
_entry.id   a136f239fdd7672e13b497cf559a5a3b
#
_cell.length_a   1.000
_cell.length_b   1.000
_cell.length_c   1.000
_cell.angle_alpha   90.00
_cell.angle_beta   90.00
_cell.angle_gamma   90.00
#
_symmetry.space_group_name_H-M   'P 1'
#
loop_
_entity.id
_entity.type
_entity.pdbx_description
1 polymer ?
#
loop_
_entity_poly.entity_id
_entity_poly.type
_entity_poly.pdbx_seq_one_letter_code
_entity_poly.pdbx_strand_id
1 'polypeptide(L)'
;MPERFLGIDTSNYRTSAAIYNAETGEWVNRGGLLTVPEGAIGLRQSDALFQHTVRLHEKIEALPQGEVRAIGVSTRPRAVEGSYMPCFLAGESVARSAAHLLSVPLFTVSHQQGHIAAAALSAGKLNLLDGEFLAWHLSGGTSELLHVKCGADGLPDCTCIGGTTDLAAGQLLDRAGNLLGLPFPSGGALDALALTAEPEKGFKPKVNECKFSLSGMQNQVENKFKTAEPKQMARFALETVANAVIKATEQAREQYHCPMLCAGGVMASQIIRARMNKRFGGEVSFAEPTLSGDNAVGVAVLAAKLCNR
;
A
#
# COMPACT_ATOMS: atom_id res chain seq x y z
N MET A 1 27.69 -16.43 -1.37
CA MET A 1 26.88 -16.21 -2.59
C MET A 1 26.21 -14.84 -2.47
N PRO A 2 25.93 -14.15 -3.56
CA PRO A 2 25.29 -12.83 -3.44
C PRO A 2 23.92 -12.99 -2.79
N GLU A 3 23.62 -12.20 -1.76
CA GLU A 3 22.31 -12.18 -1.08
C GLU A 3 21.34 -11.20 -1.79
N ARG A 4 21.38 -11.19 -3.14
CA ARG A 4 20.58 -10.27 -3.99
C ARG A 4 19.43 -11.02 -4.62
N PHE A 5 18.27 -10.37 -4.62
CA PHE A 5 17.00 -10.90 -5.10
C PHE A 5 16.36 -9.91 -6.06
N LEU A 6 15.94 -10.39 -7.23
CA LEU A 6 15.20 -9.58 -8.19
C LEU A 6 13.70 -9.72 -7.93
N GLY A 7 13.01 -8.60 -7.83
CA GLY A 7 11.54 -8.54 -7.80
C GLY A 7 11.00 -7.89 -9.06
N ILE A 8 9.89 -8.40 -9.58
CA ILE A 8 9.18 -7.85 -10.74
C ILE A 8 7.70 -7.70 -10.39
N ASP A 9 7.15 -6.52 -10.65
CA ASP A 9 5.72 -6.25 -10.49
C ASP A 9 5.18 -5.45 -11.68
N THR A 10 4.21 -6.04 -12.38
CA THR A 10 3.48 -5.44 -13.51
C THR A 10 2.00 -5.34 -13.18
N SER A 11 1.71 -4.74 -12.03
CA SER A 11 0.37 -4.45 -11.59
C SER A 11 -0.23 -3.26 -12.36
N ASN A 12 -1.52 -3.12 -12.28
CA ASN A 12 -2.44 -2.34 -13.08
C ASN A 12 -1.92 -1.01 -13.67
N TYR A 13 -1.25 -0.15 -12.88
CA TYR A 13 -0.86 1.20 -13.33
C TYR A 13 0.63 1.48 -13.25
N ARG A 14 1.46 0.52 -12.81
CA ARG A 14 2.89 0.76 -12.67
C ARG A 14 3.72 -0.45 -13.06
N THR A 15 4.69 -0.25 -13.96
CA THR A 15 5.75 -1.23 -14.24
C THR A 15 6.88 -1.01 -13.25
N SER A 16 7.32 -2.03 -12.53
CA SER A 16 8.46 -1.92 -11.63
C SER A 16 9.32 -3.19 -11.58
N ALA A 17 10.62 -2.97 -11.38
CA ALA A 17 11.60 -4.00 -11.05
C ALA A 17 12.50 -3.49 -9.93
N ALA A 18 12.94 -4.38 -9.04
CA ALA A 18 13.77 -4.03 -7.90
C ALA A 18 14.82 -5.10 -7.60
N ILE A 19 15.95 -4.66 -7.06
CA ILE A 19 16.92 -5.53 -6.39
C ILE A 19 16.83 -5.26 -4.89
N TYR A 20 16.76 -6.33 -4.11
CA TYR A 20 16.87 -6.31 -2.66
C TYR A 20 18.09 -7.15 -2.24
N ASN A 21 18.90 -6.62 -1.33
CA ASN A 21 20.02 -7.32 -0.70
C ASN A 21 19.60 -7.73 0.72
N ALA A 22 19.47 -9.03 0.97
CA ALA A 22 19.00 -9.54 2.25
C ALA A 22 20.07 -9.44 3.37
N GLU A 23 21.36 -9.31 3.04
CA GLU A 23 22.43 -9.15 4.02
C GLU A 23 22.47 -7.71 4.57
N THR A 24 22.37 -6.72 3.68
CA THR A 24 22.47 -5.30 4.05
C THR A 24 21.13 -4.63 4.32
N GLY A 25 20.02 -5.23 3.87
CA GLY A 25 18.69 -4.63 3.88
C GLY A 25 18.49 -3.54 2.82
N GLU A 26 19.49 -3.25 2.00
CA GLU A 26 19.44 -2.24 0.95
C GLU A 26 18.59 -2.70 -0.25
N TRP A 27 18.00 -1.75 -0.91
CA TRP A 27 17.20 -1.99 -2.10
C TRP A 27 17.34 -0.88 -3.14
N VAL A 28 17.16 -1.26 -4.39
CA VAL A 28 17.03 -0.32 -5.52
C VAL A 28 15.78 -0.66 -6.28
N ASN A 29 14.88 0.31 -6.45
CA ASN A 29 13.64 0.17 -7.21
C ASN A 29 13.67 1.04 -8.46
N ARG A 30 13.24 0.50 -9.58
CA ARG A 30 13.01 1.22 -10.83
C ARG A 30 11.59 0.99 -11.28
N GLY A 31 10.81 2.06 -11.29
CA GLY A 31 9.40 1.97 -11.64
C GLY A 31 8.91 3.21 -12.41
N GLY A 32 7.77 3.05 -13.08
CA GLY A 32 7.12 4.13 -13.80
C GLY A 32 5.65 3.87 -13.99
N LEU A 33 4.84 4.92 -13.87
CA LEU A 33 3.39 4.84 -14.12
C LEU A 33 3.13 4.59 -15.62
N LEU A 34 2.10 3.81 -15.89
CA LEU A 34 1.55 3.66 -17.23
C LEU A 34 0.86 4.95 -17.67
N THR A 35 0.84 5.19 -18.95
CA THR A 35 0.16 6.35 -19.52
C THR A 35 -1.33 6.05 -19.65
N VAL A 36 -2.16 6.83 -18.99
CA VAL A 36 -3.61 6.81 -19.16
C VAL A 36 -3.97 7.85 -20.21
N PRO A 37 -4.72 7.52 -21.26
CA PRO A 37 -5.16 8.50 -22.26
C PRO A 37 -5.97 9.63 -21.62
N GLU A 38 -5.82 10.82 -22.14
CA GLU A 38 -6.56 11.99 -21.66
C GLU A 38 -8.07 11.74 -21.78
N GLY A 39 -8.81 12.02 -20.70
CA GLY A 39 -10.25 11.78 -20.61
C GLY A 39 -10.67 10.34 -20.33
N ALA A 40 -9.75 9.38 -20.26
CA ALA A 40 -10.07 8.01 -19.87
C ALA A 40 -10.16 7.86 -18.34
N ILE A 41 -11.13 7.06 -17.86
CA ILE A 41 -11.33 6.77 -16.43
C ILE A 41 -10.32 5.73 -15.91
N GLY A 42 -9.59 5.05 -16.83
CA GLY A 42 -8.63 4.00 -16.49
C GLY A 42 -7.99 3.39 -17.73
N LEU A 43 -7.20 2.32 -17.54
CA LEU A 43 -6.59 1.55 -18.61
C LEU A 43 -7.34 0.22 -18.86
N ARG A 44 -7.51 -0.14 -20.14
CA ARG A 44 -7.90 -1.50 -20.48
C ARG A 44 -6.74 -2.44 -20.13
N GLN A 45 -7.05 -3.68 -19.77
CA GLN A 45 -6.04 -4.66 -19.41
C GLN A 45 -5.07 -5.00 -20.56
N SER A 46 -5.56 -4.97 -21.80
CA SER A 46 -4.73 -5.10 -23.00
C SER A 46 -3.71 -3.98 -23.15
N ASP A 47 -4.13 -2.75 -22.87
CA ASP A 47 -3.27 -1.57 -22.99
C ASP A 47 -2.23 -1.55 -21.86
N ALA A 48 -2.63 -1.97 -20.64
CA ALA A 48 -1.72 -2.15 -19.54
C ALA A 48 -0.67 -3.22 -19.85
N LEU A 49 -1.09 -4.41 -20.32
CA LEU A 49 -0.20 -5.49 -20.72
C LEU A 49 0.79 -5.04 -21.80
N PHE A 50 0.32 -4.35 -22.85
CA PHE A 50 1.18 -3.81 -23.90
C PHE A 50 2.22 -2.85 -23.34
N GLN A 51 1.80 -1.87 -22.52
CA GLN A 51 2.73 -0.89 -21.95
C GLN A 51 3.73 -1.54 -21.00
N HIS A 52 3.32 -2.54 -20.21
CA HIS A 52 4.25 -3.31 -19.36
C HIS A 52 5.29 -4.05 -20.21
N THR A 53 4.85 -4.71 -21.29
CA THR A 53 5.75 -5.45 -22.20
C THR A 53 6.81 -4.53 -22.81
N VAL A 54 6.40 -3.33 -23.23
CA VAL A 54 7.33 -2.35 -23.84
C VAL A 54 8.31 -1.76 -22.83
N ARG A 55 7.91 -1.58 -21.57
CA ARG A 55 8.68 -0.79 -20.59
C ARG A 55 9.47 -1.62 -19.57
N LEU A 56 9.13 -2.90 -19.39
CA LEU A 56 9.71 -3.70 -18.32
C LEU A 56 11.23 -3.90 -18.47
N HIS A 57 11.72 -4.13 -19.69
CA HIS A 57 13.15 -4.29 -19.93
C HIS A 57 13.94 -3.05 -19.52
N GLU A 58 13.45 -1.82 -19.80
CA GLU A 58 14.10 -0.57 -19.39
C GLU A 58 14.24 -0.48 -17.87
N LYS A 59 13.26 -1.00 -17.11
CA LYS A 59 13.31 -0.98 -15.64
C LYS A 59 14.34 -1.98 -15.11
N ILE A 60 14.44 -3.14 -15.73
CA ILE A 60 15.44 -4.16 -15.39
C ILE A 60 16.85 -3.67 -15.75
N GLU A 61 17.06 -3.13 -16.94
CA GLU A 61 18.36 -2.60 -17.40
C GLU A 61 18.89 -1.45 -16.54
N ALA A 62 18.00 -0.65 -15.95
CA ALA A 62 18.35 0.44 -15.04
C ALA A 62 18.70 -0.04 -13.61
N LEU A 63 18.58 -1.32 -13.29
CA LEU A 63 19.01 -1.89 -12.01
C LEU A 63 20.53 -2.12 -11.99
N PRO A 64 21.15 -2.10 -10.79
CA PRO A 64 22.56 -2.48 -10.67
C PRO A 64 22.80 -3.91 -11.17
N GLN A 65 23.79 -4.07 -12.06
CA GLN A 65 24.19 -5.38 -12.57
C GLN A 65 24.79 -6.26 -11.46
N GLY A 66 24.73 -7.56 -11.66
CA GLY A 66 25.32 -8.58 -10.79
C GLY A 66 24.44 -9.81 -10.65
N GLU A 67 24.99 -10.84 -10.06
CA GLU A 67 24.30 -12.10 -9.82
C GLU A 67 23.12 -11.91 -8.87
N VAL A 68 22.05 -12.67 -9.10
CA VAL A 68 20.88 -12.77 -8.22
C VAL A 68 20.71 -14.22 -7.76
N ARG A 69 20.29 -14.41 -6.52
CA ARG A 69 20.10 -15.74 -5.92
C ARG A 69 18.72 -16.34 -6.25
N ALA A 70 17.71 -15.49 -6.43
CA ALA A 70 16.38 -15.89 -6.87
C ALA A 70 15.64 -14.70 -7.49
N ILE A 71 14.54 -15.02 -8.18
CA ILE A 71 13.61 -14.05 -8.77
C ILE A 71 12.24 -14.21 -8.11
N GLY A 72 11.62 -13.09 -7.73
CA GLY A 72 10.23 -13.01 -7.34
C GLY A 72 9.41 -12.29 -8.40
N VAL A 73 8.15 -12.68 -8.58
CA VAL A 73 7.24 -11.98 -9.48
C VAL A 73 5.82 -12.00 -8.95
N SER A 74 5.12 -10.87 -9.04
CA SER A 74 3.69 -10.83 -8.81
C SER A 74 2.95 -11.38 -10.04
N THR A 75 2.01 -12.31 -9.82
CA THR A 75 1.26 -12.99 -10.89
C THR A 75 -0.24 -12.74 -10.83
N ARG A 76 -0.72 -12.08 -9.78
CA ARG A 76 -2.14 -11.83 -9.53
C ARG A 76 -2.35 -10.71 -8.52
N PRO A 77 -3.52 -10.04 -8.49
CA PRO A 77 -3.81 -8.99 -7.52
C PRO A 77 -3.77 -9.47 -6.06
N ARG A 78 -4.48 -10.54 -5.75
CA ARG A 78 -4.60 -11.11 -4.39
C ARG A 78 -4.37 -12.62 -4.40
N ALA A 79 -3.98 -13.19 -3.26
CA ALA A 79 -3.75 -14.63 -3.10
C ALA A 79 -5.08 -15.37 -2.83
N VAL A 80 -6.10 -15.15 -3.68
CA VAL A 80 -7.40 -15.81 -3.62
C VAL A 80 -7.73 -16.46 -4.95
N GLU A 81 -8.53 -17.51 -4.92
CA GLU A 81 -8.98 -18.20 -6.13
C GLU A 81 -9.72 -17.24 -7.06
N GLY A 82 -9.49 -17.36 -8.37
CA GLY A 82 -10.09 -16.48 -9.40
C GLY A 82 -9.49 -15.07 -9.48
N SER A 83 -8.54 -14.71 -8.63
CA SER A 83 -7.85 -13.43 -8.72
C SER A 83 -6.89 -13.43 -9.91
N TYR A 84 -7.30 -12.84 -11.02
CA TYR A 84 -6.55 -12.79 -12.27
C TYR A 84 -6.67 -11.44 -12.96
N MET A 85 -5.56 -10.92 -13.47
CA MET A 85 -5.52 -9.78 -14.38
C MET A 85 -4.43 -9.99 -15.44
N PRO A 86 -4.75 -9.81 -16.75
CA PRO A 86 -3.80 -10.05 -17.86
C PRO A 86 -2.48 -9.26 -17.77
N CYS A 87 -2.49 -8.07 -17.18
CA CYS A 87 -1.30 -7.22 -17.07
C CYS A 87 -0.12 -7.89 -16.36
N PHE A 88 -0.37 -8.83 -15.43
CA PHE A 88 0.69 -9.57 -14.75
C PHE A 88 1.48 -10.52 -15.65
N LEU A 89 0.91 -10.95 -16.79
CA LEU A 89 1.57 -11.85 -17.72
C LEU A 89 2.88 -11.29 -18.28
N ALA A 90 3.01 -9.96 -18.42
CA ALA A 90 4.26 -9.34 -18.86
C ALA A 90 5.41 -9.64 -17.90
N GLY A 91 5.21 -9.38 -16.61
CA GLY A 91 6.20 -9.66 -15.57
C GLY A 91 6.48 -11.14 -15.41
N GLU A 92 5.43 -11.96 -15.39
CA GLU A 92 5.55 -13.42 -15.26
C GLU A 92 6.35 -14.05 -16.39
N SER A 93 6.10 -13.67 -17.65
CA SER A 93 6.84 -14.18 -18.81
C SER A 93 8.33 -13.87 -18.71
N VAL A 94 8.69 -12.62 -18.39
CA VAL A 94 10.09 -12.21 -18.26
C VAL A 94 10.76 -12.93 -17.09
N ALA A 95 10.09 -13.00 -15.94
CA ALA A 95 10.63 -13.64 -14.74
C ALA A 95 10.90 -15.14 -14.94
N ARG A 96 9.98 -15.87 -15.60
CA ARG A 96 10.15 -17.30 -15.93
C ARG A 96 11.33 -17.52 -16.86
N SER A 97 11.43 -16.73 -17.93
CA SER A 97 12.53 -16.82 -18.89
C SER A 97 13.88 -16.52 -18.24
N ALA A 98 13.94 -15.44 -17.46
CA ALA A 98 15.17 -15.05 -16.76
C ALA A 98 15.60 -16.10 -15.72
N ALA A 99 14.67 -16.60 -14.90
CA ALA A 99 14.96 -17.62 -13.90
C ALA A 99 15.52 -18.90 -14.52
N HIS A 100 14.94 -19.34 -15.65
CA HIS A 100 15.42 -20.52 -16.38
C HIS A 100 16.84 -20.30 -16.93
N LEU A 101 17.07 -19.17 -17.62
CA LEU A 101 18.37 -18.86 -18.23
C LEU A 101 19.48 -18.66 -17.19
N LEU A 102 19.15 -18.05 -16.05
CA LEU A 102 20.09 -17.84 -14.94
C LEU A 102 20.25 -19.07 -14.02
N SER A 103 19.43 -20.10 -14.21
CA SER A 103 19.39 -21.30 -13.36
C SER A 103 19.17 -20.96 -11.88
N VAL A 104 18.26 -20.01 -11.59
CA VAL A 104 17.89 -19.59 -10.23
C VAL A 104 16.42 -19.90 -9.92
N PRO A 105 16.06 -20.07 -8.63
CA PRO A 105 14.67 -20.27 -8.23
C PRO A 105 13.76 -19.09 -8.64
N LEU A 106 12.52 -19.41 -8.98
CA LEU A 106 11.44 -18.45 -9.23
C LEU A 106 10.34 -18.60 -8.17
N PHE A 107 9.99 -17.49 -7.52
CA PHE A 107 8.89 -17.42 -6.55
C PHE A 107 7.76 -16.53 -7.08
N THR A 108 6.54 -17.08 -7.09
CA THR A 108 5.35 -16.33 -7.51
C THR A 108 4.55 -15.89 -6.29
N VAL A 109 4.17 -14.62 -6.26
CA VAL A 109 3.42 -14.01 -5.17
C VAL A 109 2.22 -13.22 -5.72
N SER A 110 1.32 -12.75 -4.87
CA SER A 110 0.34 -11.75 -5.26
C SER A 110 0.89 -10.33 -5.05
N HIS A 111 0.33 -9.39 -5.79
CA HIS A 111 0.65 -7.97 -5.65
C HIS A 111 0.37 -7.45 -4.22
N GLN A 112 -0.75 -7.88 -3.60
CA GLN A 112 -1.07 -7.53 -2.22
C GLN A 112 -0.02 -8.04 -1.22
N GLN A 113 0.49 -9.27 -1.40
CA GLN A 113 1.58 -9.80 -0.58
C GLN A 113 2.86 -8.96 -0.74
N GLY A 114 3.17 -8.52 -1.96
CA GLY A 114 4.27 -7.59 -2.23
C GLY A 114 4.12 -6.26 -1.47
N HIS A 115 2.92 -5.67 -1.47
CA HIS A 115 2.65 -4.44 -0.70
C HIS A 115 2.87 -4.62 0.80
N ILE A 116 2.39 -5.73 1.37
CA ILE A 116 2.57 -6.05 2.80
C ILE A 116 4.06 -6.18 3.13
N ALA A 117 4.82 -6.88 2.30
CA ALA A 117 6.26 -7.05 2.52
C ALA A 117 7.04 -5.74 2.37
N ALA A 118 6.71 -4.91 1.37
CA ALA A 118 7.30 -3.58 1.19
C ALA A 118 7.01 -2.66 2.40
N ALA A 119 5.79 -2.70 2.91
CA ALA A 119 5.38 -1.96 4.10
C ALA A 119 6.15 -2.43 5.35
N ALA A 120 6.29 -3.74 5.54
CA ALA A 120 7.05 -4.31 6.66
C ALA A 120 8.55 -3.95 6.59
N LEU A 121 9.14 -4.00 5.39
CA LEU A 121 10.52 -3.56 5.17
C LEU A 121 10.70 -2.09 5.55
N SER A 122 9.87 -1.20 4.99
CA SER A 122 10.00 0.24 5.21
C SER A 122 9.75 0.68 6.65
N ALA A 123 8.95 -0.10 7.38
CA ALA A 123 8.72 0.11 8.82
C ALA A 123 9.83 -0.49 9.71
N GLY A 124 10.83 -1.18 9.14
CA GLY A 124 11.84 -1.91 9.90
C GLY A 124 11.27 -3.08 10.71
N LYS A 125 10.19 -3.71 10.20
CA LYS A 125 9.40 -4.73 10.89
C LYS A 125 9.23 -6.01 10.06
N LEU A 126 10.27 -6.43 9.36
CA LEU A 126 10.23 -7.66 8.54
C LEU A 126 9.84 -8.92 9.34
N ASN A 127 10.15 -8.94 10.63
CA ASN A 127 9.76 -10.02 11.54
C ASN A 127 8.24 -10.22 11.64
N LEU A 128 7.42 -9.22 11.32
CA LEU A 128 5.96 -9.37 11.25
C LEU A 128 5.54 -10.42 10.22
N LEU A 129 6.31 -10.57 9.13
CA LEU A 129 6.01 -11.53 8.06
C LEU A 129 6.09 -13.00 8.50
N ASP A 130 6.65 -13.28 9.69
CA ASP A 130 6.75 -14.62 10.27
C ASP A 130 5.66 -14.91 11.30
N GLY A 131 4.78 -13.95 11.56
CA GLY A 131 3.77 -14.01 12.60
C GLY A 131 2.37 -13.66 12.14
N GLU A 132 1.64 -13.08 13.08
CA GLU A 132 0.26 -12.60 12.93
C GLU A 132 0.22 -11.11 13.26
N PHE A 133 -0.46 -10.31 12.42
CA PHE A 133 -0.61 -8.87 12.62
C PHE A 133 -1.83 -8.30 11.89
N LEU A 134 -2.27 -7.12 12.31
CA LEU A 134 -3.23 -6.33 11.56
C LEU A 134 -2.50 -5.39 10.59
N ALA A 135 -3.04 -5.20 9.40
CA ALA A 135 -2.49 -4.24 8.45
C ALA A 135 -3.56 -3.27 7.93
N TRP A 136 -3.33 -1.99 8.11
CA TRP A 136 -4.08 -0.95 7.42
C TRP A 136 -3.42 -0.60 6.09
N HIS A 137 -4.18 -0.66 5.01
CA HIS A 137 -3.80 -0.08 3.73
C HIS A 137 -4.75 1.08 3.40
N LEU A 138 -4.28 2.32 3.63
CA LEU A 138 -5.04 3.54 3.37
C LEU A 138 -4.37 4.39 2.27
N SER A 139 -4.98 4.40 1.09
CA SER A 139 -4.47 5.10 -0.10
C SER A 139 -5.58 5.91 -0.79
N GLY A 140 -5.29 6.48 -1.95
CA GLY A 140 -6.26 7.16 -2.80
C GLY A 140 -7.39 6.26 -3.29
N GLY A 141 -7.14 4.96 -3.48
CA GLY A 141 -8.13 4.00 -4.00
C GLY A 141 -8.55 2.91 -3.01
N THR A 142 -7.81 2.75 -1.90
CA THR A 142 -8.01 1.63 -0.97
C THR A 142 -8.11 2.12 0.46
N SER A 143 -9.02 1.53 1.23
CA SER A 143 -9.13 1.72 2.68
C SER A 143 -9.57 0.42 3.31
N GLU A 144 -8.61 -0.49 3.52
CA GLU A 144 -8.83 -1.85 3.98
C GLU A 144 -8.06 -2.12 5.28
N LEU A 145 -8.72 -2.82 6.20
CA LEU A 145 -8.10 -3.44 7.36
C LEU A 145 -7.96 -4.93 7.08
N LEU A 146 -6.74 -5.40 7.06
CA LEU A 146 -6.39 -6.78 6.81
C LEU A 146 -5.96 -7.46 8.11
N HIS A 147 -6.36 -8.70 8.29
CA HIS A 147 -5.73 -9.63 9.19
C HIS A 147 -4.74 -10.47 8.39
N VAL A 148 -3.49 -10.46 8.80
CA VAL A 148 -2.38 -11.08 8.08
C VAL A 148 -1.74 -12.15 8.96
N LYS A 149 -1.54 -13.34 8.39
CA LYS A 149 -0.81 -14.45 9.02
C LYS A 149 0.27 -14.97 8.09
N CYS A 150 1.33 -15.53 8.67
CA CYS A 150 2.28 -16.30 7.87
C CYS A 150 1.63 -17.61 7.44
N GLY A 151 1.41 -17.78 6.13
CA GLY A 151 0.86 -19.01 5.56
C GLY A 151 1.82 -20.20 5.65
N ALA A 152 1.32 -21.39 5.40
CA ALA A 152 2.14 -22.62 5.38
C ALA A 152 3.24 -22.58 4.30
N ASP A 153 2.99 -21.85 3.21
CA ASP A 153 3.94 -21.58 2.13
C ASP A 153 4.99 -20.49 2.48
N GLY A 154 4.86 -19.85 3.64
CA GLY A 154 5.73 -18.78 4.11
C GLY A 154 5.37 -17.40 3.61
N LEU A 155 4.32 -17.27 2.84
CA LEU A 155 3.81 -16.00 2.35
C LEU A 155 2.77 -15.39 3.28
N PRO A 156 2.58 -14.06 3.27
CA PRO A 156 1.47 -13.44 3.98
C PRO A 156 0.12 -13.92 3.44
N ASP A 157 -0.67 -14.55 4.29
CA ASP A 157 -2.09 -14.83 4.05
C ASP A 157 -2.92 -13.65 4.56
N CYS A 158 -3.62 -12.96 3.66
CA CYS A 158 -4.27 -11.69 3.91
C CYS A 158 -5.79 -11.83 3.84
N THR A 159 -6.48 -11.67 4.96
CA THR A 159 -7.95 -11.65 5.03
C THR A 159 -8.44 -10.23 5.28
N CYS A 160 -9.29 -9.70 4.40
CA CYS A 160 -9.92 -8.39 4.63
C CYS A 160 -11.02 -8.53 5.68
N ILE A 161 -10.82 -7.89 6.83
CA ILE A 161 -11.73 -7.93 7.99
C ILE A 161 -12.51 -6.63 8.20
N GLY A 162 -12.14 -5.55 7.52
CA GLY A 162 -12.77 -4.25 7.70
C GLY A 162 -12.31 -3.21 6.69
N GLY A 163 -12.74 -1.97 6.92
CA GLY A 163 -12.39 -0.83 6.06
C GLY A 163 -13.61 -0.03 5.63
N THR A 164 -13.46 0.76 4.57
CA THR A 164 -14.59 1.53 4.02
C THR A 164 -15.50 0.65 3.16
N THR A 165 -16.80 0.98 3.18
CA THR A 165 -17.81 0.32 2.35
C THR A 165 -18.08 1.07 1.04
N ASP A 166 -17.53 2.26 0.87
CA ASP A 166 -17.85 3.15 -0.26
C ASP A 166 -16.63 3.96 -0.71
N LEU A 167 -16.40 5.12 -0.15
CA LEU A 167 -15.38 6.09 -0.53
C LEU A 167 -14.05 5.77 0.17
N ALA A 168 -12.94 5.72 -0.57
CA ALA A 168 -11.62 5.58 0.05
C ALA A 168 -11.22 6.83 0.84
N ALA A 169 -10.44 6.65 1.91
CA ALA A 169 -9.99 7.74 2.78
C ALA A 169 -9.20 8.81 2.01
N GLY A 170 -8.31 8.38 1.10
CA GLY A 170 -7.57 9.32 0.27
C GLY A 170 -8.47 10.14 -0.64
N GLN A 171 -9.52 9.54 -1.22
CA GLN A 171 -10.49 10.28 -2.02
C GLN A 171 -11.25 11.34 -1.20
N LEU A 172 -11.62 11.03 0.05
CA LEU A 172 -12.24 12.02 0.94
C LEU A 172 -11.29 13.20 1.20
N LEU A 173 -10.02 12.91 1.47
CA LEU A 173 -9.00 13.95 1.71
C LEU A 173 -8.71 14.77 0.44
N ASP A 174 -8.64 14.12 -0.73
CA ASP A 174 -8.43 14.82 -2.01
C ASP A 174 -9.62 15.72 -2.36
N ARG A 175 -10.86 15.28 -2.11
CA ARG A 175 -12.06 16.12 -2.28
C ARG A 175 -12.05 17.30 -1.30
N ALA A 176 -11.67 17.08 -0.04
CA ALA A 176 -11.50 18.15 0.93
C ALA A 176 -10.45 19.17 0.48
N GLY A 177 -9.31 18.67 -0.02
CA GLY A 177 -8.25 19.52 -0.56
C GLY A 177 -8.68 20.30 -1.80
N ASN A 178 -9.45 19.68 -2.70
CA ASN A 178 -9.99 20.36 -3.88
C ASN A 178 -10.92 21.52 -3.51
N LEU A 179 -11.78 21.36 -2.49
CA LEU A 179 -12.61 22.45 -1.96
C LEU A 179 -11.78 23.62 -1.43
N LEU A 180 -10.57 23.35 -0.94
CA LEU A 180 -9.61 24.34 -0.44
C LEU A 180 -8.66 24.87 -1.54
N GLY A 181 -8.80 24.43 -2.79
CA GLY A 181 -7.91 24.82 -3.89
C GLY A 181 -6.49 24.25 -3.77
N LEU A 182 -6.29 23.17 -3.02
CA LEU A 182 -4.98 22.50 -2.85
C LEU A 182 -4.65 21.63 -4.07
N PRO A 183 -3.35 21.45 -4.39
CA PRO A 183 -2.94 20.60 -5.50
C PRO A 183 -3.29 19.12 -5.27
N PHE A 184 -3.53 18.40 -6.35
CA PHE A 184 -3.73 16.94 -6.32
C PHE A 184 -2.39 16.19 -6.48
N PRO A 185 -2.12 15.12 -5.71
CA PRO A 185 -2.90 14.61 -4.58
C PRO A 185 -2.77 15.53 -3.35
N SER A 186 -3.92 15.79 -2.69
CA SER A 186 -4.01 16.87 -1.69
C SER A 186 -3.51 16.48 -0.29
N GLY A 187 -3.30 15.19 -0.01
CA GLY A 187 -3.06 14.67 1.33
C GLY A 187 -1.95 15.38 2.11
N GLY A 188 -0.79 15.59 1.49
CA GLY A 188 0.35 16.28 2.14
C GLY A 188 0.09 17.76 2.41
N ALA A 189 -0.47 18.49 1.43
CA ALA A 189 -0.81 19.90 1.59
C ALA A 189 -1.93 20.10 2.63
N LEU A 190 -2.91 19.18 2.64
CA LEU A 190 -4.00 19.17 3.61
C LEU A 190 -3.48 18.94 5.04
N ASP A 191 -2.55 17.98 5.22
CA ASP A 191 -1.93 17.69 6.52
C ASP A 191 -1.12 18.89 7.02
N ALA A 192 -0.30 19.50 6.16
CA ALA A 192 0.47 20.70 6.50
C ALA A 192 -0.44 21.87 6.93
N LEU A 193 -1.53 22.12 6.21
CA LEU A 193 -2.51 23.15 6.57
C LEU A 193 -3.19 22.84 7.89
N ALA A 194 -3.61 21.59 8.11
CA ALA A 194 -4.28 21.14 9.30
C ALA A 194 -3.43 21.23 10.57
N LEU A 195 -2.10 21.09 10.45
CA LEU A 195 -1.15 21.23 11.55
C LEU A 195 -1.08 22.66 12.11
N THR A 196 -1.49 23.67 11.32
CA THR A 196 -1.57 25.08 11.75
C THR A 196 -2.86 25.42 12.49
N ALA A 197 -3.81 24.49 12.54
CA ALA A 197 -5.10 24.69 13.19
C ALA A 197 -5.05 24.28 14.66
N GLU A 198 -5.91 24.91 15.46
CA GLU A 198 -6.17 24.44 16.82
C GLU A 198 -6.77 23.02 16.80
N PRO A 199 -6.51 22.22 17.85
CA PRO A 199 -7.08 20.89 17.97
C PRO A 199 -8.59 20.89 17.81
N GLU A 200 -9.11 20.04 16.93
CA GLU A 200 -10.54 19.91 16.68
C GLU A 200 -10.99 18.46 16.79
N LYS A 201 -12.26 18.25 17.14
CA LYS A 201 -12.87 16.93 17.10
C LYS A 201 -13.46 16.71 15.72
N GLY A 202 -12.92 15.73 14.96
CA GLY A 202 -13.54 15.30 13.72
C GLY A 202 -14.91 14.64 13.94
N PHE A 203 -15.63 14.39 12.86
CA PHE A 203 -16.88 13.63 12.91
C PHE A 203 -16.62 12.22 13.48
N LYS A 204 -17.56 11.71 14.28
CA LYS A 204 -17.48 10.35 14.84
C LYS A 204 -18.30 9.40 13.96
N PRO A 205 -17.67 8.54 13.15
CA PRO A 205 -18.39 7.63 12.29
C PRO A 205 -19.08 6.52 13.08
N LYS A 206 -20.16 5.99 12.47
CA LYS A 206 -20.66 4.69 12.87
C LYS A 206 -19.78 3.61 12.26
N VAL A 207 -19.25 2.73 13.09
CA VAL A 207 -18.44 1.58 12.66
C VAL A 207 -19.16 0.32 13.13
N ASN A 208 -19.32 -0.65 12.25
CA ASN A 208 -19.91 -1.95 12.54
C ASN A 208 -19.09 -3.05 11.88
N GLU A 209 -18.70 -4.07 12.62
CA GLU A 209 -17.85 -5.16 12.13
C GLU A 209 -16.60 -4.65 11.41
N CYS A 210 -15.91 -3.68 12.03
CA CYS A 210 -14.72 -3.00 11.49
C CYS A 210 -14.97 -2.23 10.17
N LYS A 211 -16.22 -2.07 9.72
CA LYS A 211 -16.59 -1.39 8.48
C LYS A 211 -17.25 -0.04 8.76
N PHE A 212 -16.98 0.93 7.88
CA PHE A 212 -17.53 2.29 7.96
C PHE A 212 -17.77 2.88 6.57
N SER A 213 -18.68 3.86 6.49
CA SER A 213 -18.95 4.64 5.28
C SER A 213 -18.27 6.01 5.39
N LEU A 214 -17.55 6.42 4.37
CA LEU A 214 -16.92 7.75 4.28
C LEU A 214 -17.74 8.72 3.41
N SER A 215 -18.65 8.25 2.57
CA SER A 215 -19.49 9.11 1.73
C SER A 215 -20.40 10.03 2.58
N GLY A 216 -21.00 9.48 3.64
CA GLY A 216 -21.78 10.29 4.59
C GLY A 216 -20.93 11.33 5.33
N MET A 217 -19.67 11.05 5.56
CA MET A 217 -18.72 11.97 6.21
C MET A 217 -18.27 13.09 5.27
N GLN A 218 -18.23 12.84 3.95
CA GLN A 218 -17.94 13.87 2.96
C GLN A 218 -18.92 15.04 3.09
N ASN A 219 -20.21 14.77 3.25
CA ASN A 219 -21.22 15.82 3.44
C ASN A 219 -20.94 16.66 4.70
N GLN A 220 -20.41 16.05 5.77
CA GLN A 220 -20.04 16.77 6.98
C GLN A 220 -18.81 17.67 6.74
N VAL A 221 -17.83 17.20 5.97
CA VAL A 221 -16.67 17.98 5.57
C VAL A 221 -17.07 19.16 4.68
N GLU A 222 -17.96 18.96 3.71
CA GLU A 222 -18.49 20.01 2.84
C GLU A 222 -19.31 21.04 3.61
N ASN A 223 -20.10 20.62 4.59
CA ASN A 223 -20.83 21.55 5.45
C ASN A 223 -19.88 22.36 6.35
N LYS A 224 -18.82 21.74 6.85
CA LYS A 224 -17.78 22.43 7.64
C LYS A 224 -17.07 23.51 6.80
N PHE A 225 -16.81 23.25 5.53
CA PHE A 225 -16.22 24.22 4.59
C PHE A 225 -17.01 25.55 4.51
N LYS A 226 -18.33 25.50 4.65
CA LYS A 226 -19.19 26.70 4.57
C LYS A 226 -19.04 27.65 5.77
N THR A 227 -18.52 27.17 6.91
CA THR A 227 -18.58 27.91 8.19
C THR A 227 -17.25 27.99 8.92
N ALA A 228 -16.24 27.22 8.52
CA ALA A 228 -14.96 27.16 9.20
C ALA A 228 -13.85 27.77 8.33
N GLU A 229 -12.78 28.20 9.00
CA GLU A 229 -11.54 28.58 8.32
C GLU A 229 -10.91 27.38 7.59
N PRO A 230 -10.18 27.60 6.48
CA PRO A 230 -9.54 26.52 5.70
C PRO A 230 -8.73 25.53 6.54
N LYS A 231 -7.92 26.02 7.47
CA LYS A 231 -7.11 25.18 8.38
C LYS A 231 -7.95 24.28 9.29
N GLN A 232 -9.10 24.80 9.78
CA GLN A 232 -10.01 24.04 10.64
C GLN A 232 -10.75 22.96 9.85
N MET A 233 -11.14 23.28 8.61
CA MET A 233 -11.75 22.28 7.71
C MET A 233 -10.78 21.16 7.38
N ALA A 234 -9.51 21.47 7.05
CA ALA A 234 -8.47 20.50 6.82
C ALA A 234 -8.24 19.59 8.06
N ARG A 235 -8.18 20.19 9.24
CA ARG A 235 -8.07 19.47 10.51
C ARG A 235 -9.25 18.54 10.75
N PHE A 236 -10.46 19.03 10.56
CA PHE A 236 -11.71 18.26 10.74
C PHE A 236 -11.74 17.02 9.82
N ALA A 237 -11.32 17.15 8.55
CA ALA A 237 -11.30 16.04 7.61
C ALA A 237 -10.33 14.92 8.05
N LEU A 238 -9.10 15.28 8.45
CA LEU A 238 -8.11 14.32 8.94
C LEU A 238 -8.51 13.65 10.25
N GLU A 239 -9.05 14.42 11.21
CA GLU A 239 -9.56 13.88 12.47
C GLU A 239 -10.76 12.94 12.24
N THR A 240 -11.58 13.21 11.23
CA THR A 240 -12.70 12.33 10.85
C THR A 240 -12.21 10.98 10.34
N VAL A 241 -11.20 10.97 9.46
CA VAL A 241 -10.57 9.74 8.99
C VAL A 241 -9.91 9.00 10.16
N ALA A 242 -9.15 9.71 11.02
CA ALA A 242 -8.53 9.12 12.20
C ALA A 242 -9.55 8.45 13.12
N ASN A 243 -10.70 9.09 13.37
CA ASN A 243 -11.78 8.53 14.20
C ASN A 243 -12.35 7.22 13.60
N ALA A 244 -12.52 7.16 12.28
CA ALA A 244 -13.00 5.95 11.60
C ALA A 244 -12.01 4.79 11.75
N VAL A 245 -10.75 5.06 11.45
CA VAL A 245 -9.66 4.09 11.53
C VAL A 245 -9.47 3.57 12.96
N ILE A 246 -9.41 4.47 13.95
CA ILE A 246 -9.24 4.10 15.36
C ILE A 246 -10.40 3.22 15.81
N LYS A 247 -11.65 3.61 15.54
CA LYS A 247 -12.81 2.86 15.98
C LYS A 247 -12.91 1.48 15.33
N ALA A 248 -12.59 1.35 14.03
CA ALA A 248 -12.53 0.06 13.35
C ALA A 248 -11.40 -0.82 13.93
N THR A 249 -10.26 -0.21 14.25
CA THR A 249 -9.15 -0.91 14.91
C THR A 249 -9.53 -1.41 16.30
N GLU A 250 -10.23 -0.60 17.09
CA GLU A 250 -10.71 -1.00 18.42
C GLU A 250 -11.58 -2.26 18.34
N GLN A 251 -12.53 -2.29 17.40
CA GLN A 251 -13.37 -3.48 17.18
C GLN A 251 -12.56 -4.70 16.71
N ALA A 252 -11.61 -4.51 15.79
CA ALA A 252 -10.75 -5.60 15.36
C ALA A 252 -9.94 -6.18 16.51
N ARG A 253 -9.48 -5.34 17.42
CA ARG A 253 -8.69 -5.73 18.60
C ARG A 253 -9.48 -6.44 19.69
N GLU A 254 -10.80 -6.44 19.63
CA GLU A 254 -11.61 -7.31 20.48
C GLU A 254 -11.37 -8.80 20.16
N GLN A 255 -10.99 -9.10 18.92
CA GLN A 255 -10.73 -10.47 18.45
C GLN A 255 -9.23 -10.75 18.21
N TYR A 256 -8.48 -9.76 17.72
CA TYR A 256 -7.09 -9.93 17.28
C TYR A 256 -6.14 -9.14 18.18
N HIS A 257 -5.38 -9.85 19.04
CA HIS A 257 -4.43 -9.27 19.99
C HIS A 257 -3.00 -9.33 19.43
N CYS A 258 -2.76 -8.70 18.30
CA CYS A 258 -1.48 -8.74 17.57
C CYS A 258 -0.99 -7.33 17.19
N PRO A 259 0.30 -7.16 16.82
CA PRO A 259 0.84 -5.89 16.35
C PRO A 259 0.10 -5.35 15.12
N MET A 260 0.32 -4.07 14.82
CA MET A 260 -0.32 -3.40 13.67
C MET A 260 0.72 -2.73 12.78
N LEU A 261 0.54 -2.90 11.48
CA LEU A 261 1.28 -2.24 10.41
C LEU A 261 0.36 -1.30 9.64
N CYS A 262 0.72 -0.03 9.54
CA CYS A 262 -0.06 0.98 8.81
C CYS A 262 0.70 1.43 7.57
N ALA A 263 0.07 1.31 6.38
CA ALA A 263 0.67 1.62 5.09
C ALA A 263 -0.27 2.45 4.21
N GLY A 264 0.29 3.04 3.17
CA GLY A 264 -0.39 3.88 2.19
C GLY A 264 -0.27 5.37 2.46
N GLY A 265 -0.52 6.19 1.42
CA GLY A 265 -0.28 7.63 1.45
C GLY A 265 -1.08 8.39 2.52
N VAL A 266 -2.27 7.91 2.88
CA VAL A 266 -3.08 8.52 3.96
C VAL A 266 -2.42 8.31 5.33
N MET A 267 -1.74 7.18 5.53
CA MET A 267 -0.99 6.90 6.76
C MET A 267 0.32 7.69 6.89
N ALA A 268 0.69 8.50 5.89
CA ALA A 268 1.77 9.47 5.99
C ALA A 268 1.36 10.72 6.81
N SER A 269 0.06 10.99 6.99
CA SER A 269 -0.44 12.13 7.77
C SER A 269 0.08 12.10 9.21
N GLN A 270 0.71 13.19 9.62
CA GLN A 270 1.22 13.35 10.98
C GLN A 270 0.09 13.35 12.02
N ILE A 271 -1.07 13.92 11.66
CA ILE A 271 -2.26 13.94 12.52
C ILE A 271 -2.77 12.52 12.76
N ILE A 272 -2.94 11.74 11.70
CA ILE A 272 -3.44 10.36 11.80
C ILE A 272 -2.44 9.50 12.58
N ARG A 273 -1.14 9.58 12.27
CA ARG A 273 -0.07 8.88 13.01
C ARG A 273 -0.08 9.23 14.49
N ALA A 274 -0.15 10.51 14.83
CA ALA A 274 -0.18 10.96 16.24
C ALA A 274 -1.41 10.41 16.98
N ARG A 275 -2.58 10.40 16.35
CA ARG A 275 -3.81 9.85 16.92
C ARG A 275 -3.74 8.33 17.13
N MET A 276 -3.21 7.58 16.15
CA MET A 276 -3.00 6.14 16.25
C MET A 276 -1.99 5.81 17.36
N ASN A 277 -0.85 6.50 17.40
CA ASN A 277 0.16 6.32 18.45
C ASN A 277 -0.39 6.65 19.84
N LYS A 278 -1.16 7.73 19.98
CA LYS A 278 -1.78 8.08 21.25
C LYS A 278 -2.74 6.99 21.75
N ARG A 279 -3.43 6.29 20.84
CA ARG A 279 -4.43 5.30 21.22
C ARG A 279 -3.86 3.90 21.43
N PHE A 280 -2.89 3.49 20.61
CA PHE A 280 -2.39 2.11 20.56
C PHE A 280 -0.91 1.97 20.96
N GLY A 281 -0.19 3.09 21.09
CA GLY A 281 1.20 3.09 21.56
C GLY A 281 2.17 2.32 20.67
N GLY A 282 3.10 1.61 21.28
CA GLY A 282 4.16 0.86 20.59
C GLY A 282 3.71 -0.37 19.78
N GLU A 283 2.41 -0.67 19.77
CA GLU A 283 1.85 -1.79 18.98
C GLU A 283 1.59 -1.41 17.53
N VAL A 284 1.72 -0.12 17.17
CA VAL A 284 1.53 0.41 15.82
C VAL A 284 2.88 0.71 15.20
N SER A 285 3.10 0.22 13.99
CA SER A 285 4.23 0.56 13.14
C SER A 285 3.73 1.20 11.84
N PHE A 286 4.46 2.18 11.34
CA PHE A 286 4.07 2.90 10.12
C PHE A 286 5.12 2.68 9.03
N ALA A 287 4.64 2.28 7.86
CA ALA A 287 5.45 2.24 6.66
C ALA A 287 5.85 3.67 6.22
N GLU A 288 7.05 3.81 5.69
CA GLU A 288 7.48 5.06 5.10
C GLU A 288 6.85 5.27 3.72
N PRO A 289 6.50 6.51 3.34
CA PRO A 289 5.82 6.80 2.08
C PRO A 289 6.58 6.37 0.82
N THR A 290 7.89 6.25 0.90
CA THR A 290 8.78 5.90 -0.23
C THR A 290 8.45 4.55 -0.87
N LEU A 291 7.90 3.61 -0.11
CA LEU A 291 7.47 2.29 -0.58
C LEU A 291 5.93 2.10 -0.58
N SER A 292 5.16 3.19 -0.43
CA SER A 292 3.69 3.13 -0.41
C SER A 292 3.05 2.92 -1.78
N GLY A 293 3.77 3.19 -2.87
CA GLY A 293 3.29 2.96 -4.24
C GLY A 293 3.54 1.52 -4.68
N ASP A 294 2.92 1.15 -5.80
CA ASP A 294 3.15 -0.14 -6.44
C ASP A 294 4.63 -0.28 -6.79
N ASN A 295 5.27 -1.30 -6.25
CA ASN A 295 6.70 -1.50 -6.45
C ASN A 295 7.08 -2.98 -6.30
N ALA A 296 8.24 -3.33 -6.88
CA ALA A 296 8.75 -4.69 -6.88
C ALA A 296 9.62 -5.04 -5.65
N VAL A 297 9.88 -4.07 -4.75
CA VAL A 297 10.77 -4.30 -3.58
C VAL A 297 10.21 -5.37 -2.67
N GLY A 298 8.91 -5.29 -2.32
CA GLY A 298 8.29 -6.29 -1.47
C GLY A 298 8.25 -7.69 -2.11
N VAL A 299 8.15 -7.75 -3.43
CA VAL A 299 8.26 -9.02 -4.18
C VAL A 299 9.66 -9.61 -4.06
N ALA A 300 10.70 -8.78 -4.15
CA ALA A 300 12.10 -9.22 -3.95
C ALA A 300 12.34 -9.69 -2.50
N VAL A 301 11.78 -8.97 -1.51
CA VAL A 301 11.82 -9.36 -0.08
C VAL A 301 11.19 -10.74 0.15
N LEU A 302 10.02 -10.99 -0.46
CA LEU A 302 9.37 -12.30 -0.34
C LEU A 302 10.18 -13.40 -1.02
N ALA A 303 10.81 -13.12 -2.17
CA ALA A 303 11.72 -14.07 -2.80
C ALA A 303 12.92 -14.40 -1.89
N ALA A 304 13.51 -13.41 -1.22
CA ALA A 304 14.57 -13.62 -0.24
C ALA A 304 14.09 -14.48 0.93
N LYS A 305 12.93 -14.18 1.49
CA LYS A 305 12.33 -14.93 2.60
C LYS A 305 12.10 -16.41 2.23
N LEU A 306 11.57 -16.68 1.03
CA LEU A 306 11.29 -18.05 0.58
C LEU A 306 12.55 -18.83 0.19
N CYS A 307 13.57 -18.16 -0.35
CA CYS A 307 14.82 -18.78 -0.74
C CYS A 307 15.68 -19.19 0.49
N ASN A 308 15.47 -18.55 1.65
CA ASN A 308 16.22 -18.82 2.89
C ASN A 308 15.48 -19.76 3.85
N ARG A 309 14.35 -20.32 3.45
CA ARG A 309 13.62 -21.39 4.13
C ARG A 309 14.12 -22.76 3.68
#